data_c1cdc437faa92298e3c995b923cc6093
#
_entry.id   c1cdc437faa92298e3c995b923cc6093
#
_cell.length_a   1.000
_cell.length_b   1.000
_cell.length_c   1.000
_cell.angle_alpha   90.00
_cell.angle_beta   90.00
_cell.angle_gamma   90.00
#
_symmetry.space_group_name_H-M   'P 1'
#
loop_
_entity.id
_entity.type
_entity.pdbx_description
1 polymer ?
#
loop_
_entity_poly.entity_id
_entity_poly.type
_entity_poly.pdbx_seq_one_letter_code
_entity_poly.pdbx_strand_id
1 'polypeptide(L)'
;SDFGSEGWGFESSLGHLLLFFLLLFNNLGAQEILSKIELPLYINETSGLEYYKDFLVTHNDSGNEPIIYYLDKKGRFSFKRTFDSLTNNDWEDLASDKEFLYIADMGNNFDTRKNLQIVKVPIDPKINRTEFINFYYPEQSEFEFRLSSMYDAEGLISIDDYLLIFTKNRAKKITDIYKISKSTGSQIAEKIGSLDCRS
;
A
#
# COMPACT_ATOMS: atom_id res chain seq x y z
N SER A 1 8.51 69.12 39.81
CA SER A 1 8.78 67.71 40.07
C SER A 1 7.92 66.86 39.13
N ASP A 2 8.54 66.52 38.02
CA ASP A 2 7.95 65.66 36.94
C ASP A 2 8.20 64.20 37.25
N PHE A 3 7.15 63.42 37.21
CA PHE A 3 7.27 61.97 37.16
C PHE A 3 7.07 61.55 35.69
N GLY A 4 8.16 61.12 35.05
CA GLY A 4 8.13 60.50 33.74
C GLY A 4 7.54 59.10 33.82
N SER A 5 6.54 58.84 32.98
CA SER A 5 5.95 57.53 32.75
C SER A 5 6.83 56.74 31.77
N GLU A 6 7.55 55.75 32.23
CA GLU A 6 8.21 54.77 31.38
C GLU A 6 7.14 53.76 30.90
N GLY A 7 6.69 53.92 29.64
CA GLY A 7 5.90 52.95 28.94
C GLY A 7 6.78 51.82 28.42
N TRP A 8 6.74 50.68 29.07
CA TRP A 8 7.38 49.46 28.55
C TRP A 8 6.56 48.93 27.39
N GLY A 9 7.15 49.00 26.20
CA GLY A 9 6.54 48.48 24.99
C GLY A 9 6.42 46.97 24.98
N PHE A 10 5.25 46.48 25.31
CA PHE A 10 4.91 45.04 25.28
C PHE A 10 4.44 44.55 23.88
N GLU A 11 4.44 45.42 22.87
CA GLU A 11 3.90 45.10 21.55
C GLU A 11 4.89 44.45 20.58
N SER A 12 6.21 44.53 20.84
CA SER A 12 7.19 43.99 19.89
C SER A 12 7.41 42.46 20.01
N SER A 13 7.15 41.87 21.17
CA SER A 13 7.39 40.44 21.39
C SER A 13 6.32 39.54 20.76
N LEU A 14 5.06 39.98 20.75
CA LEU A 14 3.95 39.23 20.14
C LEU A 14 4.09 39.18 18.60
N GLY A 15 4.49 40.30 17.98
CA GLY A 15 4.75 40.40 16.57
C GLY A 15 5.89 39.47 16.10
N HIS A 16 6.98 39.42 16.88
CA HIS A 16 8.10 38.52 16.59
C HIS A 16 7.75 37.05 16.80
N LEU A 17 6.92 36.72 17.79
CA LEU A 17 6.45 35.38 18.06
C LEU A 17 5.50 34.90 16.94
N LEU A 18 4.58 35.77 16.46
CA LEU A 18 3.70 35.48 15.34
C LEU A 18 4.48 35.30 14.03
N LEU A 19 5.50 36.13 13.79
CA LEU A 19 6.36 35.99 12.61
C LEU A 19 7.20 34.71 12.66
N PHE A 20 7.69 34.31 13.83
CA PHE A 20 8.41 33.08 14.05
C PHE A 20 7.51 31.85 13.83
N PHE A 21 6.26 31.87 14.33
CA PHE A 21 5.26 30.83 14.04
C PHE A 21 4.90 30.78 12.55
N LEU A 22 4.71 31.90 11.88
CA LEU A 22 4.47 31.95 10.44
C LEU A 22 5.63 31.39 9.62
N LEU A 23 6.87 31.62 10.03
CA LEU A 23 8.08 31.08 9.39
C LEU A 23 8.23 29.55 9.63
N LEU A 24 7.77 29.03 10.78
CA LEU A 24 7.76 27.60 11.06
C LEU A 24 6.73 26.85 10.20
N PHE A 25 5.58 27.45 9.90
CA PHE A 25 4.56 26.85 9.06
C PHE A 25 4.91 26.86 7.56
N ASN A 26 5.79 27.74 7.11
CA ASN A 26 6.24 27.79 5.71
C ASN A 26 7.24 26.65 5.34
N ASN A 27 7.70 25.85 6.31
CA ASN A 27 8.56 24.68 6.07
C ASN A 27 7.82 23.34 6.19
N LEU A 28 6.51 23.32 6.36
CA LEU A 28 5.69 22.14 6.08
C LEU A 28 5.55 22.06 4.56
N GLY A 29 6.66 21.70 3.90
CA GLY A 29 6.69 21.51 2.47
C GLY A 29 5.62 20.49 2.07
N ALA A 30 4.62 20.93 1.33
CA ALA A 30 3.78 20.03 0.58
C ALA A 30 4.70 19.12 -0.25
N GLN A 31 4.32 17.86 -0.42
CA GLN A 31 5.07 16.93 -1.26
C GLN A 31 5.31 17.57 -2.63
N GLU A 32 6.57 17.67 -3.04
CA GLU A 32 6.93 18.16 -4.36
C GLU A 32 6.82 17.02 -5.35
N ILE A 33 6.02 17.19 -6.40
CA ILE A 33 5.98 16.25 -7.52
C ILE A 33 7.23 16.47 -8.37
N LEU A 34 8.23 15.61 -8.20
CA LEU A 34 9.50 15.68 -8.94
C LEU A 34 9.35 15.28 -10.40
N SER A 35 8.44 14.35 -10.70
CA SER A 35 8.13 13.95 -12.09
C SER A 35 6.73 13.37 -12.20
N LYS A 36 6.13 13.50 -13.38
CA LYS A 36 4.87 12.86 -13.77
C LYS A 36 5.11 12.15 -15.09
N ILE A 37 4.74 10.87 -15.16
CA ILE A 37 4.92 10.03 -16.34
C ILE A 37 3.57 9.42 -16.68
N GLU A 38 3.17 9.52 -17.95
CA GLU A 38 1.99 8.84 -18.46
C GLU A 38 2.34 7.40 -18.82
N LEU A 39 1.57 6.45 -18.31
CA LEU A 39 1.73 5.03 -18.61
C LEU A 39 1.01 4.67 -19.90
N PRO A 40 1.42 3.56 -20.59
CA PRO A 40 0.68 3.03 -21.73
C PRO A 40 -0.78 2.71 -21.36
N LEU A 41 -1.71 2.92 -22.32
CA LEU A 41 -3.15 2.79 -22.09
C LEU A 41 -3.60 1.39 -21.59
N TYR A 42 -2.81 0.34 -21.83
CA TYR A 42 -3.08 -1.01 -21.32
C TYR A 42 -2.59 -1.23 -19.87
N ILE A 43 -1.99 -0.21 -19.25
CA ILE A 43 -1.65 -0.15 -17.83
C ILE A 43 -2.46 1.01 -17.24
N ASN A 44 -3.78 0.88 -17.25
CA ASN A 44 -4.72 1.95 -16.94
C ASN A 44 -5.30 1.88 -15.53
N GLU A 45 -5.16 0.74 -14.88
CA GLU A 45 -5.66 0.47 -13.53
C GLU A 45 -4.54 -0.06 -12.64
N THR A 46 -3.37 0.61 -12.66
CA THR A 46 -2.24 0.16 -11.86
C THR A 46 -2.61 0.11 -10.39
N SER A 47 -2.44 -1.08 -9.81
CA SER A 47 -2.43 -1.34 -8.39
C SER A 47 -1.08 -1.95 -8.03
N GLY A 48 -0.56 -1.72 -6.85
CA GLY A 48 0.76 -2.19 -6.46
C GLY A 48 1.93 -1.63 -7.28
N LEU A 49 3.01 -1.29 -6.62
CA LEU A 49 4.24 -0.82 -7.25
C LEU A 49 5.45 -1.31 -6.47
N GLU A 50 6.33 -2.06 -7.14
CA GLU A 50 7.58 -2.54 -6.59
C GLU A 50 8.77 -2.10 -7.43
N TYR A 51 9.96 -2.21 -6.86
CA TYR A 51 11.21 -1.88 -7.55
C TYR A 51 12.14 -3.10 -7.60
N TYR A 52 12.44 -3.55 -8.81
CA TYR A 52 13.36 -4.67 -9.01
C TYR A 52 14.50 -4.29 -9.97
N LYS A 53 15.74 -4.29 -9.48
CA LYS A 53 16.94 -3.85 -10.21
C LYS A 53 16.75 -2.41 -10.74
N ASP A 54 16.53 -2.28 -12.05
CA ASP A 54 16.33 -0.99 -12.71
C ASP A 54 14.90 -0.82 -13.24
N PHE A 55 13.97 -1.64 -12.79
CA PHE A 55 12.58 -1.65 -13.23
C PHE A 55 11.61 -1.24 -12.12
N LEU A 56 10.64 -0.44 -12.49
CA LEU A 56 9.38 -0.30 -11.77
C LEU A 56 8.50 -1.48 -12.19
N VAL A 57 7.94 -2.20 -11.23
CA VAL A 57 7.16 -3.42 -11.43
C VAL A 57 5.74 -3.16 -10.94
N THR A 58 4.75 -3.38 -11.79
CA THR A 58 3.34 -3.12 -11.46
C THR A 58 2.42 -4.13 -12.17
N HIS A 59 1.17 -4.14 -11.78
CA HIS A 59 0.08 -4.88 -12.43
C HIS A 59 -1.17 -3.99 -12.53
N ASN A 60 -2.17 -4.43 -13.27
CA ASN A 60 -3.50 -3.84 -13.21
C ASN A 60 -4.34 -4.52 -12.13
N ASP A 61 -5.33 -3.81 -11.63
CA ASP A 61 -6.33 -4.23 -10.67
C ASP A 61 -7.22 -5.38 -11.19
N SER A 62 -8.22 -5.75 -10.43
CA SER A 62 -9.17 -6.85 -10.68
C SER A 62 -9.79 -6.84 -12.07
N GLY A 63 -10.12 -8.04 -12.58
CA GLY A 63 -10.76 -8.22 -13.89
C GLY A 63 -9.83 -8.06 -15.09
N ASN A 64 -8.58 -7.70 -14.89
CA ASN A 64 -7.55 -7.64 -15.92
C ASN A 64 -6.83 -8.98 -16.09
N GLU A 65 -6.06 -9.11 -17.17
CA GLU A 65 -5.20 -10.29 -17.37
C GLU A 65 -4.16 -10.40 -16.25
N PRO A 66 -3.76 -11.63 -15.84
CA PRO A 66 -2.74 -11.84 -14.80
C PRO A 66 -1.35 -11.54 -15.35
N ILE A 67 -1.02 -10.26 -15.44
CA ILE A 67 0.21 -9.75 -16.03
C ILE A 67 0.95 -8.85 -15.05
N ILE A 68 2.24 -9.07 -14.92
CA ILE A 68 3.18 -8.15 -14.30
C ILE A 68 3.92 -7.38 -15.39
N TYR A 69 3.90 -6.07 -15.31
CA TYR A 69 4.56 -5.15 -16.21
C TYR A 69 5.87 -4.64 -15.59
N TYR A 70 6.92 -4.61 -16.40
CA TYR A 70 8.22 -4.07 -16.04
C TYR A 70 8.46 -2.81 -16.85
N LEU A 71 8.62 -1.69 -16.16
CA LEU A 71 8.84 -0.37 -16.74
C LEU A 71 10.26 0.09 -16.39
N ASP A 72 10.89 0.84 -17.25
CA ASP A 72 12.17 1.48 -16.90
C ASP A 72 11.94 2.62 -15.87
N LYS A 73 13.02 3.21 -15.36
CA LYS A 73 12.95 4.35 -14.40
C LYS A 73 12.23 5.59 -14.93
N LYS A 74 11.96 5.64 -16.23
CA LYS A 74 11.19 6.70 -16.88
C LYS A 74 9.74 6.29 -17.17
N GLY A 75 9.29 5.16 -16.62
CA GLY A 75 7.94 4.63 -16.81
C GLY A 75 7.67 4.07 -18.19
N ARG A 76 8.70 3.87 -19.04
CA ARG A 76 8.52 3.29 -20.36
C ARG A 76 8.46 1.77 -20.26
N PHE A 77 7.51 1.16 -20.96
CA PHE A 77 7.38 -0.29 -21.03
C PHE A 77 8.69 -0.95 -21.49
N SER A 78 9.12 -1.97 -20.78
CA SER A 78 10.29 -2.77 -21.08
C SER A 78 9.90 -4.19 -21.50
N PHE A 79 9.22 -4.91 -20.64
CA PHE A 79 8.68 -6.25 -20.92
C PHE A 79 7.53 -6.57 -19.94
N LYS A 80 6.87 -7.70 -20.16
CA LYS A 80 5.81 -8.22 -19.27
C LYS A 80 6.05 -9.69 -18.95
N ARG A 81 5.50 -10.14 -17.83
CA ARG A 81 5.40 -11.53 -17.43
C ARG A 81 3.94 -11.89 -17.32
N THR A 82 3.48 -12.84 -18.15
CA THR A 82 2.11 -13.35 -18.14
C THR A 82 2.04 -14.68 -17.41
N PHE A 83 0.95 -14.92 -16.69
CA PHE A 83 0.73 -16.13 -15.91
C PHE A 83 -0.52 -16.85 -16.41
N ASP A 84 -0.40 -17.66 -17.47
CA ASP A 84 -1.53 -18.31 -18.13
C ASP A 84 -2.35 -19.22 -17.21
N SER A 85 -1.78 -19.69 -16.11
CA SER A 85 -2.42 -20.55 -15.11
C SER A 85 -3.07 -19.82 -13.95
N LEU A 86 -2.97 -18.49 -13.90
CA LEU A 86 -3.54 -17.66 -12.86
C LEU A 86 -4.78 -16.93 -13.34
N THR A 87 -5.56 -16.46 -12.39
CA THR A 87 -6.63 -15.49 -12.60
C THR A 87 -6.33 -14.28 -11.70
N ASN A 88 -6.43 -13.09 -12.23
CA ASN A 88 -6.48 -11.89 -11.42
C ASN A 88 -7.92 -11.76 -10.89
N ASN A 89 -8.16 -12.31 -9.67
CA ASN A 89 -9.49 -12.17 -9.06
C ASN A 89 -9.65 -10.76 -8.46
N ASP A 90 -8.63 -10.33 -7.71
CA ASP A 90 -8.62 -9.00 -7.07
C ASP A 90 -7.19 -8.71 -6.56
N TRP A 91 -6.30 -8.42 -7.52
CA TRP A 91 -4.90 -8.11 -7.24
C TRP A 91 -4.77 -6.66 -6.78
N GLU A 92 -4.33 -6.47 -5.54
CA GLU A 92 -4.32 -5.16 -4.88
C GLU A 92 -2.92 -4.56 -4.79
N ASP A 93 -1.91 -5.36 -4.48
CA ASP A 93 -0.57 -4.84 -4.21
C ASP A 93 0.53 -5.84 -4.56
N LEU A 94 1.76 -5.35 -4.57
CA LEU A 94 2.99 -6.11 -4.73
C LEU A 94 3.92 -5.88 -3.54
N ALA A 95 4.61 -6.93 -3.13
CA ALA A 95 5.76 -6.82 -2.25
C ALA A 95 6.89 -7.70 -2.75
N SER A 96 8.12 -7.42 -2.37
CA SER A 96 9.25 -8.26 -2.77
C SER A 96 10.26 -8.48 -1.64
N ASP A 97 11.07 -9.51 -1.81
CA ASP A 97 12.33 -9.68 -1.11
C ASP A 97 13.45 -10.02 -2.12
N LYS A 98 14.57 -10.52 -1.63
CA LYS A 98 15.72 -10.82 -2.50
C LYS A 98 15.46 -11.93 -3.51
N GLU A 99 14.51 -12.84 -3.23
CA GLU A 99 14.29 -14.06 -4.00
C GLU A 99 12.91 -14.10 -4.68
N PHE A 100 11.91 -13.45 -4.08
CA PHE A 100 10.51 -13.58 -4.50
C PHE A 100 9.83 -12.23 -4.68
N LEU A 101 8.89 -12.22 -5.61
CA LEU A 101 7.82 -11.25 -5.76
C LEU A 101 6.53 -11.88 -5.23
N TYR A 102 5.81 -11.14 -4.42
CA TYR A 102 4.54 -11.50 -3.81
C TYR A 102 3.43 -10.67 -4.42
N ILE A 103 2.46 -11.32 -5.05
CA ILE A 103 1.30 -10.68 -5.71
C ILE A 103 0.10 -10.89 -4.79
N ALA A 104 -0.48 -9.82 -4.33
CA ALA A 104 -1.56 -9.82 -3.36
C ALA A 104 -2.94 -10.00 -4.02
N ASP A 105 -3.38 -11.23 -4.25
CA ASP A 105 -4.75 -11.56 -4.70
C ASP A 105 -5.67 -11.64 -3.49
N MET A 106 -5.96 -10.49 -2.89
CA MET A 106 -6.54 -10.42 -1.54
C MET A 106 -7.66 -9.39 -1.38
N GLY A 107 -8.02 -8.63 -2.41
CA GLY A 107 -9.15 -7.72 -2.37
C GLY A 107 -10.44 -8.44 -1.99
N ASN A 108 -11.27 -7.81 -1.18
CA ASN A 108 -12.48 -8.41 -0.64
C ASN A 108 -13.53 -7.34 -0.34
N ASN A 109 -13.83 -6.53 -1.32
CA ASN A 109 -14.66 -5.33 -1.27
C ASN A 109 -16.01 -5.52 -0.55
N PHE A 110 -16.53 -6.76 -0.52
CA PHE A 110 -17.84 -7.07 0.03
C PHE A 110 -17.80 -8.13 1.14
N ASP A 111 -16.64 -8.48 1.66
CA ASP A 111 -16.42 -9.54 2.68
C ASP A 111 -16.89 -10.94 2.24
N THR A 112 -17.02 -11.20 0.96
CA THR A 112 -17.58 -12.46 0.42
C THR A 112 -16.54 -13.50 0.05
N ARG A 113 -15.27 -13.11 -0.14
CA ARG A 113 -14.21 -13.99 -0.62
C ARG A 113 -13.72 -14.95 0.47
N LYS A 114 -13.53 -16.22 0.06
CA LYS A 114 -12.98 -17.31 0.87
C LYS A 114 -11.63 -17.83 0.37
N ASN A 115 -11.18 -17.30 -0.77
CA ASN A 115 -9.99 -17.73 -1.49
C ASN A 115 -8.92 -16.64 -1.52
N LEU A 116 -8.70 -15.98 -0.40
CA LEU A 116 -7.65 -14.96 -0.28
C LEU A 116 -6.28 -15.63 -0.35
N GLN A 117 -5.39 -15.08 -1.17
CA GLN A 117 -4.08 -15.67 -1.40
C GLN A 117 -3.03 -14.64 -1.76
N ILE A 118 -1.79 -14.98 -1.47
CA ILE A 118 -0.62 -14.32 -2.04
C ILE A 118 0.01 -15.27 -3.04
N VAL A 119 0.18 -14.83 -4.27
CA VAL A 119 0.90 -15.59 -5.30
C VAL A 119 2.37 -15.27 -5.17
N LYS A 120 3.17 -16.27 -4.84
CA LYS A 120 4.62 -16.16 -4.64
C LYS A 120 5.34 -16.67 -5.87
N VAL A 121 6.10 -15.81 -6.52
CA VAL A 121 6.85 -16.13 -7.74
C VAL A 121 8.31 -15.70 -7.58
N PRO A 122 9.29 -16.42 -8.20
CA PRO A 122 10.67 -15.94 -8.20
C PRO A 122 10.76 -14.51 -8.74
N ILE A 123 11.55 -13.67 -8.08
CA ILE A 123 11.75 -12.28 -8.47
C ILE A 123 12.48 -12.16 -9.84
N ASP A 124 13.30 -13.16 -10.20
CA ASP A 124 13.83 -13.28 -11.55
C ASP A 124 12.71 -13.71 -12.52
N PRO A 125 12.29 -12.86 -13.45
CA PRO A 125 11.18 -13.13 -14.36
C PRO A 125 11.45 -14.30 -15.33
N LYS A 126 12.70 -14.77 -15.46
CA LYS A 126 13.05 -15.92 -16.30
C LYS A 126 12.72 -17.25 -15.66
N ILE A 127 12.49 -17.28 -14.35
CA ILE A 127 12.15 -18.52 -13.63
C ILE A 127 10.63 -18.65 -13.58
N ASN A 128 10.10 -19.66 -14.26
CA ASN A 128 8.67 -19.95 -14.28
C ASN A 128 8.30 -20.93 -13.17
N ARG A 129 8.05 -20.40 -11.97
CA ARG A 129 7.53 -21.16 -10.81
C ARG A 129 6.52 -20.28 -10.10
N THR A 130 5.41 -20.88 -9.68
CA THR A 130 4.34 -20.23 -8.93
C THR A 130 4.02 -21.06 -7.70
N GLU A 131 3.97 -20.41 -6.56
CA GLU A 131 3.62 -20.98 -5.27
C GLU A 131 2.50 -20.13 -4.65
N PHE A 132 1.72 -20.70 -3.72
CA PHE A 132 0.58 -20.04 -3.12
C PHE A 132 0.69 -20.03 -1.60
N ILE A 133 0.37 -18.87 -1.02
CA ILE A 133 0.17 -18.68 0.42
C ILE A 133 -1.31 -18.32 0.57
N ASN A 134 -2.14 -19.30 0.89
CA ASN A 134 -3.55 -19.09 1.15
C ASN A 134 -3.72 -18.63 2.60
N PHE A 135 -4.62 -17.70 2.85
CA PHE A 135 -4.85 -17.26 4.22
C PHE A 135 -6.33 -16.92 4.45
N TYR A 136 -6.69 -16.85 5.72
CA TYR A 136 -8.00 -16.39 6.17
C TYR A 136 -7.89 -15.61 7.47
N TYR A 137 -8.82 -14.71 7.66
CA TYR A 137 -8.93 -13.94 8.90
C TYR A 137 -9.71 -14.74 9.93
N PRO A 138 -9.16 -14.99 11.14
CA PRO A 138 -9.83 -15.83 12.15
C PRO A 138 -11.15 -15.20 12.66
N GLU A 139 -11.27 -13.87 12.55
CA GLU A 139 -12.47 -13.14 12.97
C GLU A 139 -13.57 -13.11 11.89
N GLN A 140 -13.25 -13.46 10.63
CA GLN A 140 -14.23 -13.49 9.55
C GLN A 140 -15.01 -14.83 9.56
N SER A 141 -16.10 -14.88 10.30
CA SER A 141 -16.98 -16.06 10.38
C SER A 141 -18.11 -16.05 9.35
N GLU A 142 -18.43 -14.89 8.78
CA GLU A 142 -19.50 -14.69 7.82
C GLU A 142 -18.94 -14.16 6.50
N PHE A 143 -19.49 -14.65 5.39
CA PHE A 143 -19.10 -14.32 4.03
C PHE A 143 -20.29 -13.81 3.22
N GLU A 144 -21.07 -12.95 3.84
CA GLU A 144 -22.23 -12.33 3.26
C GLU A 144 -21.88 -10.94 2.72
N PHE A 145 -22.57 -10.54 1.67
CA PHE A 145 -22.37 -9.25 1.03
C PHE A 145 -22.57 -8.08 2.01
N ARG A 146 -21.54 -7.23 2.13
CA ARG A 146 -21.54 -6.03 2.97
C ARG A 146 -20.96 -4.83 2.22
N LEU A 147 -21.64 -3.71 2.21
CA LEU A 147 -21.11 -2.46 1.67
C LEU A 147 -20.00 -1.84 2.54
N SER A 148 -20.03 -2.14 3.84
CA SER A 148 -19.02 -1.69 4.81
C SER A 148 -18.11 -2.85 5.19
N SER A 149 -17.27 -3.26 4.25
CA SER A 149 -16.31 -4.36 4.43
C SER A 149 -15.34 -4.08 5.58
N MET A 150 -14.90 -5.15 6.24
CA MET A 150 -13.90 -5.11 7.31
C MET A 150 -12.59 -5.81 6.91
N TYR A 151 -12.67 -6.70 5.92
CA TYR A 151 -11.60 -7.61 5.52
C TYR A 151 -11.13 -7.39 4.08
N ASP A 152 -11.36 -6.19 3.57
CA ASP A 152 -10.85 -5.76 2.28
C ASP A 152 -9.40 -5.34 2.41
N ALA A 153 -8.48 -6.16 1.89
CA ALA A 153 -7.04 -5.91 2.03
C ALA A 153 -6.51 -5.20 0.80
N GLU A 154 -5.77 -4.11 1.01
CA GLU A 154 -5.33 -3.17 -0.02
C GLU A 154 -3.80 -2.98 -0.06
N GLY A 155 -3.08 -3.37 0.99
CA GLY A 155 -1.63 -3.17 1.05
C GLY A 155 -0.89 -4.40 1.55
N LEU A 156 0.31 -4.62 1.01
CA LEU A 156 1.20 -5.73 1.34
C LEU A 156 2.63 -5.24 1.58
N ILE A 157 3.26 -5.67 2.66
CA ILE A 157 4.67 -5.41 2.93
C ILE A 157 5.40 -6.73 3.21
N SER A 158 6.56 -6.89 2.60
CA SER A 158 7.50 -7.98 2.87
C SER A 158 8.52 -7.55 3.92
N ILE A 159 8.57 -8.22 5.06
CA ILE A 159 9.52 -7.93 6.14
C ILE A 159 10.04 -9.24 6.74
N ASP A 160 11.35 -9.41 6.79
CA ASP A 160 12.02 -10.62 7.27
C ASP A 160 11.35 -11.89 6.69
N ASP A 161 10.86 -12.80 7.56
CA ASP A 161 10.18 -14.05 7.19
C ASP A 161 8.65 -13.91 7.05
N TYR A 162 8.12 -12.69 7.09
CA TYR A 162 6.68 -12.42 7.16
C TYR A 162 6.22 -11.50 6.05
N LEU A 163 4.92 -11.57 5.79
CA LEU A 163 4.16 -10.58 5.02
C LEU A 163 3.20 -9.87 5.97
N LEU A 164 3.14 -8.55 5.88
CA LEU A 164 2.16 -7.73 6.57
C LEU A 164 1.06 -7.32 5.58
N ILE A 165 -0.17 -7.57 5.97
CA ILE A 165 -1.38 -7.28 5.19
C ILE A 165 -2.11 -6.13 5.86
N PHE A 166 -2.48 -5.12 5.09
CA PHE A 166 -3.19 -3.92 5.56
C PHE A 166 -4.59 -3.91 4.99
N THR A 167 -5.60 -3.99 5.87
CA THR A 167 -7.00 -3.94 5.44
C THR A 167 -7.52 -2.51 5.41
N LYS A 168 -8.49 -2.28 4.54
CA LYS A 168 -9.33 -1.08 4.51
C LYS A 168 -10.65 -1.42 5.23
N ASN A 169 -10.64 -1.34 6.55
CA ASN A 169 -11.84 -1.60 7.36
C ASN A 169 -12.81 -0.42 7.27
N ARG A 170 -13.73 -0.48 6.29
CA ARG A 170 -14.71 0.59 6.03
C ARG A 170 -15.71 0.74 7.16
N ALA A 171 -16.04 -0.34 7.87
CA ALA A 171 -17.01 -0.31 8.98
C ALA A 171 -16.50 0.52 10.15
N LYS A 172 -15.22 0.40 10.49
CA LYS A 172 -14.58 1.08 11.62
C LYS A 172 -13.77 2.30 11.23
N LYS A 173 -13.51 2.50 9.93
CA LYS A 173 -12.62 3.55 9.37
C LYS A 173 -11.20 3.49 9.96
N ILE A 174 -10.66 2.29 10.00
CA ILE A 174 -9.30 1.99 10.47
C ILE A 174 -8.62 1.05 9.47
N THR A 175 -7.31 0.92 9.59
CA THR A 175 -6.55 -0.15 8.94
C THR A 175 -6.19 -1.19 10.00
N ASP A 176 -6.66 -2.42 9.83
CA ASP A 176 -6.21 -3.56 10.62
C ASP A 176 -4.95 -4.15 9.96
N ILE A 177 -3.98 -4.52 10.78
CA ILE A 177 -2.69 -5.07 10.33
C ILE A 177 -2.64 -6.53 10.70
N TYR A 178 -2.45 -7.38 9.70
CA TYR A 178 -2.28 -8.82 9.86
C TYR A 178 -0.91 -9.27 9.42
N LYS A 179 -0.42 -10.34 10.03
CA LYS A 179 0.85 -10.97 9.74
C LYS A 179 0.63 -12.42 9.30
N ILE A 180 1.30 -12.84 8.23
CA ILE A 180 1.40 -14.23 7.78
C ILE A 180 2.85 -14.57 7.49
N SER A 181 3.20 -15.87 7.54
CA SER A 181 4.51 -16.36 7.13
C SER A 181 4.64 -16.35 5.60
N LYS A 182 5.86 -16.21 5.08
CA LYS A 182 6.20 -16.39 3.65
C LYS A 182 6.20 -17.87 3.20
N SER A 183 5.91 -18.81 4.11
CA SER A 183 5.80 -20.24 3.81
C SER A 183 4.54 -20.53 2.99
N THR A 184 4.66 -21.42 2.01
CA THR A 184 3.53 -21.86 1.18
C THR A 184 2.51 -22.68 1.95
N GLY A 185 1.27 -22.74 1.46
CA GLY A 185 0.16 -23.48 2.07
C GLY A 185 -0.86 -22.57 2.73
N SER A 186 -1.75 -23.14 3.53
CA SER A 186 -2.86 -22.42 4.17
C SER A 186 -2.47 -21.96 5.57
N GLN A 187 -2.77 -20.72 5.90
CA GLN A 187 -2.40 -20.06 7.16
C GLN A 187 -3.56 -19.26 7.74
N ILE A 188 -3.51 -19.05 9.05
CA ILE A 188 -4.36 -18.09 9.76
C ILE A 188 -3.60 -16.77 9.80
N ALA A 189 -4.23 -15.68 9.38
CA ALA A 189 -3.65 -14.36 9.50
C ALA A 189 -3.73 -13.88 10.96
N GLU A 190 -2.58 -13.59 11.56
CA GLU A 190 -2.48 -13.09 12.93
C GLU A 190 -2.68 -11.58 12.94
N LYS A 191 -3.71 -11.10 13.60
CA LYS A 191 -3.90 -9.66 13.80
C LYS A 191 -2.87 -9.12 14.80
N ILE A 192 -2.02 -8.21 14.37
CA ILE A 192 -0.94 -7.64 15.19
C ILE A 192 -1.18 -6.20 15.60
N GLY A 193 -2.16 -5.52 15.01
CA GLY A 193 -2.46 -4.15 15.37
C GLY A 193 -3.56 -3.52 14.50
N SER A 194 -3.81 -2.25 14.78
CA SER A 194 -4.71 -1.40 13.98
C SER A 194 -4.20 0.03 13.98
N LEU A 195 -4.38 0.74 12.87
CA LEU A 195 -4.08 2.16 12.71
C LEU A 195 -5.39 2.94 12.55
N ASP A 196 -5.53 4.02 13.28
CA ASP A 196 -6.62 4.98 13.07
C ASP A 196 -6.19 5.95 11.94
N CYS A 197 -6.85 5.83 10.80
CA CYS A 197 -6.56 6.63 9.61
C CYS A 197 -7.56 7.79 9.43
N ARG A 198 -8.33 8.13 10.45
CA ARG A 198 -9.22 9.28 10.42
C ARG A 198 -8.38 10.56 10.53
N SER A 199 -8.28 11.30 9.45
CA SER A 199 -7.70 12.65 9.38
C SER A 199 -8.80 13.69 9.32
#